data_8d1b46e22959f0df1d42787cf0b3455a
#
_entry.id   8d1b46e22959f0df1d42787cf0b3455a
#
_cell.length_a   1.000
_cell.length_b   1.000
_cell.length_c   1.000
_cell.angle_alpha   90.00
_cell.angle_beta   90.00
_cell.angle_gamma   90.00
#
_symmetry.space_group_name_H-M   'P 1'
#
loop_
_entity.id
_entity.type
_entity.pdbx_description
1 polymer ?
#
loop_
_entity_poly.entity_id
_entity_poly.type
_entity_poly.pdbx_seq_one_letter_code
_entity_poly.pdbx_strand_id
1 'polypeptide(L)'
;MCRPEEELSLKDRALAVSAEGIVIVDARMRDMPLIYVNEGFERLTGYPAAEVMGKNCRFLQGPDTDPVSLQRLRSALRENRECTVLLLNNRKDGSTFWNRLSITPIRDSAGQVTHFIGVQSDVTAEQNALQALEKSNQQLEEANRGLREDLEAAALVQQSFLPSAHPATPGVTWAWMFRPCAGVAGDMFGAFPLDGQRVAAYILDVSGHGVASALLSVTLSRMLIPDPGSYQAGEAGAGAQSGNQSPAQVLEALNRRFPLDPRTTQYFTMVYGILEPETRSFHYASAGHWGPVHVPKRGEAAILEPGGLPIGLFPGSAYSDQVLQMSPGDRLYLYTDGFIETEDAQDRAFGLQRLIHSLASARHLSLDQSVSALTREVELWRGTSEFEDDLSILSFEITAS
;
A
#
# COMPACT_ATOMS: atom_id res chain seq x y z
N MET A 1 48.09 -38.29 -24.65
CA MET A 1 46.92 -38.87 -25.33
C MET A 1 46.43 -40.04 -24.49
N CYS A 2 45.23 -39.99 -23.98
CA CYS A 2 44.61 -41.07 -23.23
C CYS A 2 44.39 -42.27 -24.15
N ARG A 3 44.62 -43.48 -23.70
CA ARG A 3 44.38 -44.67 -24.52
C ARG A 3 42.87 -44.83 -24.74
N PRO A 4 42.38 -45.30 -25.92
CA PRO A 4 40.95 -45.44 -26.20
C PRO A 4 40.20 -46.27 -25.15
N GLU A 5 40.82 -47.25 -24.55
CA GLU A 5 40.25 -48.08 -23.47
C GLU A 5 40.09 -47.30 -22.16
N GLU A 6 41.02 -46.38 -21.83
CA GLU A 6 40.93 -45.52 -20.62
C GLU A 6 39.84 -44.45 -20.81
N GLU A 7 39.64 -43.93 -22.01
CA GLU A 7 38.59 -42.97 -22.36
C GLU A 7 37.21 -43.62 -22.29
N LEU A 8 37.05 -44.85 -22.79
CA LEU A 8 35.79 -45.59 -22.69
C LEU A 8 35.46 -45.90 -21.23
N SER A 9 36.42 -46.33 -20.43
CA SER A 9 36.26 -46.59 -18.99
C SER A 9 35.91 -45.31 -18.19
N LEU A 10 36.40 -44.15 -18.58
CA LEU A 10 36.02 -42.86 -17.98
C LEU A 10 34.58 -42.48 -18.28
N LYS A 11 34.11 -42.61 -19.52
CA LYS A 11 32.73 -42.33 -19.92
C LYS A 11 31.74 -43.24 -19.20
N ASP A 12 32.04 -44.54 -19.12
CA ASP A 12 31.19 -45.49 -18.39
C ASP A 12 31.10 -45.16 -16.90
N ARG A 13 32.21 -44.81 -16.25
CA ARG A 13 32.20 -44.36 -14.85
C ARG A 13 31.47 -43.07 -14.65
N ALA A 14 31.59 -42.09 -15.57
CA ALA A 14 30.89 -40.83 -15.49
C ALA A 14 29.35 -41.00 -15.56
N LEU A 15 28.89 -41.88 -16.45
CA LEU A 15 27.46 -42.24 -16.49
C LEU A 15 26.99 -42.97 -15.24
N ALA A 16 27.81 -43.86 -14.70
CA ALA A 16 27.46 -44.64 -13.51
C ALA A 16 27.29 -43.77 -12.28
N VAL A 17 28.15 -42.77 -12.05
CA VAL A 17 28.15 -41.93 -10.84
C VAL A 17 27.20 -40.72 -10.92
N SER A 18 26.53 -40.52 -12.04
CA SER A 18 25.54 -39.41 -12.16
C SER A 18 24.49 -39.49 -11.08
N ALA A 19 24.14 -38.34 -10.47
CA ALA A 19 23.06 -38.25 -9.50
C ALA A 19 21.68 -38.47 -10.17
N GLU A 20 21.56 -38.13 -11.45
CA GLU A 20 20.35 -38.34 -12.25
C GLU A 20 20.22 -39.80 -12.70
N GLY A 21 18.99 -40.25 -12.88
CA GLY A 21 18.70 -41.56 -13.44
C GLY A 21 18.92 -41.56 -14.96
N ILE A 22 19.91 -42.29 -15.46
CA ILE A 22 20.19 -42.42 -16.88
C ILE A 22 19.77 -43.82 -17.35
N VAL A 23 18.99 -43.84 -18.42
CA VAL A 23 18.53 -45.08 -19.05
C VAL A 23 18.79 -45.03 -20.53
N ILE A 24 19.06 -46.21 -21.13
CA ILE A 24 19.13 -46.38 -22.59
C ILE A 24 18.16 -47.48 -22.98
N VAL A 25 17.33 -47.20 -24.01
CA VAL A 25 16.40 -48.17 -24.59
C VAL A 25 16.79 -48.48 -26.03
N ASP A 26 16.60 -49.73 -26.50
CA ASP A 26 16.77 -50.11 -27.89
C ASP A 26 15.50 -49.86 -28.71
N ALA A 27 15.56 -48.83 -29.59
CA ALA A 27 14.43 -48.42 -30.43
C ALA A 27 14.10 -49.39 -31.55
N ARG A 28 15.02 -50.32 -31.88
CA ARG A 28 14.86 -51.34 -32.94
C ARG A 28 14.07 -52.54 -32.44
N MET A 29 14.04 -52.76 -31.15
CA MET A 29 13.32 -53.87 -30.53
C MET A 29 11.85 -53.51 -30.23
N ARG A 30 11.00 -54.54 -30.33
CA ARG A 30 9.59 -54.39 -29.96
C ARG A 30 9.51 -53.93 -28.50
N ASP A 31 8.68 -52.91 -28.24
CA ASP A 31 8.41 -52.33 -26.91
C ASP A 31 9.54 -51.49 -26.30
N MET A 32 10.62 -51.22 -27.04
CA MET A 32 11.74 -50.38 -26.62
C MET A 32 12.27 -50.77 -25.21
N PRO A 33 12.84 -51.94 -25.03
CA PRO A 33 13.30 -52.40 -23.73
C PRO A 33 14.52 -51.64 -23.26
N LEU A 34 14.67 -51.52 -21.93
CA LEU A 34 15.85 -51.01 -21.25
C LEU A 34 17.05 -51.94 -21.52
N ILE A 35 18.13 -51.39 -22.03
CA ILE A 35 19.41 -52.08 -22.23
C ILE A 35 20.52 -51.54 -21.33
N TYR A 36 20.29 -50.41 -20.66
CA TYR A 36 21.19 -49.83 -19.69
C TYR A 36 20.40 -48.98 -18.70
N VAL A 37 20.78 -49.07 -17.43
CA VAL A 37 20.41 -48.13 -16.35
C VAL A 37 21.66 -47.90 -15.51
N ASN A 38 21.79 -46.65 -14.98
CA ASN A 38 22.86 -46.30 -14.05
C ASN A 38 22.43 -46.44 -12.57
N GLU A 39 23.38 -46.31 -11.66
CA GLU A 39 23.10 -46.32 -10.21
C GLU A 39 22.16 -45.17 -9.80
N GLY A 40 22.21 -44.02 -10.49
CA GLY A 40 21.28 -42.91 -10.28
C GLY A 40 19.82 -43.31 -10.47
N PHE A 41 19.54 -44.10 -11.50
CA PHE A 41 18.21 -44.66 -11.75
C PHE A 41 17.75 -45.61 -10.65
N GLU A 42 18.65 -46.48 -10.19
CA GLU A 42 18.31 -47.40 -9.08
C GLU A 42 18.01 -46.65 -7.77
N ARG A 43 18.81 -45.65 -7.44
CA ARG A 43 18.57 -44.77 -6.29
C ARG A 43 17.26 -43.99 -6.40
N LEU A 44 17.01 -43.43 -7.58
CA LEU A 44 15.83 -42.62 -7.87
C LEU A 44 14.54 -43.42 -7.78
N THR A 45 14.53 -44.61 -8.36
CA THR A 45 13.29 -45.39 -8.56
C THR A 45 13.13 -46.53 -7.54
N GLY A 46 14.21 -46.94 -6.88
CA GLY A 46 14.26 -48.11 -5.98
C GLY A 46 14.25 -49.46 -6.72
N TYR A 47 14.28 -49.46 -8.04
CA TYR A 47 14.34 -50.69 -8.83
C TYR A 47 15.79 -51.03 -9.18
N PRO A 48 16.32 -52.19 -8.79
CA PRO A 48 17.65 -52.63 -9.24
C PRO A 48 17.69 -52.97 -10.71
N ALA A 49 18.85 -52.74 -11.36
CA ALA A 49 19.05 -53.00 -12.81
C ALA A 49 18.57 -54.39 -13.23
N ALA A 50 18.90 -55.41 -12.44
CA ALA A 50 18.56 -56.82 -12.72
C ALA A 50 17.02 -57.06 -12.87
N GLU A 51 16.17 -56.23 -12.23
CA GLU A 51 14.73 -56.37 -12.32
C GLU A 51 14.11 -55.64 -13.52
N VAL A 52 14.78 -54.63 -14.06
CA VAL A 52 14.19 -53.72 -15.07
C VAL A 52 14.79 -53.90 -16.47
N MET A 53 15.96 -54.49 -16.58
CA MET A 53 16.56 -54.80 -17.88
C MET A 53 15.63 -55.67 -18.72
N GLY A 54 15.49 -55.29 -19.99
CA GLY A 54 14.56 -55.94 -20.93
C GLY A 54 13.10 -55.50 -20.82
N LYS A 55 12.74 -54.67 -19.84
CA LYS A 55 11.39 -54.09 -19.69
C LYS A 55 11.31 -52.69 -20.28
N ASN A 56 10.08 -52.22 -20.55
CA ASN A 56 9.84 -50.82 -20.92
C ASN A 56 9.64 -49.98 -19.68
N CYS A 57 10.17 -48.76 -19.64
CA CYS A 57 10.09 -47.82 -18.51
C CYS A 57 8.67 -47.45 -18.06
N ARG A 58 7.65 -47.83 -18.79
CA ARG A 58 6.25 -47.52 -18.42
C ARG A 58 5.82 -48.16 -17.08
N PHE A 59 6.56 -49.05 -16.49
CA PHE A 59 6.28 -49.59 -15.16
C PHE A 59 6.38 -48.55 -14.03
N LEU A 60 7.02 -47.41 -14.31
CA LEU A 60 7.05 -46.27 -13.40
C LEU A 60 5.75 -45.42 -13.45
N GLN A 61 4.90 -45.65 -14.46
CA GLN A 61 3.66 -44.90 -14.63
C GLN A 61 2.57 -45.47 -13.71
N GLY A 62 1.72 -44.61 -13.18
CA GLY A 62 0.59 -44.98 -12.34
C GLY A 62 -0.72 -44.32 -12.82
N PRO A 63 -1.80 -44.53 -12.08
CA PRO A 63 -3.11 -43.94 -12.41
C PRO A 63 -3.11 -42.42 -12.41
N ASP A 64 -2.25 -41.80 -11.60
CA ASP A 64 -2.15 -40.34 -11.44
C ASP A 64 -1.15 -39.70 -12.44
N THR A 65 -0.51 -40.49 -13.31
CA THR A 65 0.39 -39.97 -14.33
C THR A 65 -0.39 -39.22 -15.42
N ASP A 66 -0.09 -37.95 -15.65
CA ASP A 66 -0.80 -37.07 -16.57
C ASP A 66 -0.88 -37.64 -18.00
N PRO A 67 -2.07 -37.90 -18.54
CA PRO A 67 -2.24 -38.48 -19.87
C PRO A 67 -1.78 -37.57 -21.00
N VAL A 68 -1.78 -36.24 -20.82
CA VAL A 68 -1.32 -35.27 -21.83
C VAL A 68 0.19 -35.36 -21.98
N SER A 69 0.91 -35.37 -20.86
CA SER A 69 2.37 -35.54 -20.83
C SER A 69 2.79 -36.90 -21.44
N LEU A 70 2.03 -37.98 -21.13
CA LEU A 70 2.25 -39.29 -21.72
C LEU A 70 2.05 -39.27 -23.24
N GLN A 71 1.02 -38.57 -23.75
CA GLN A 71 0.78 -38.45 -25.17
C GLN A 71 1.90 -37.69 -25.86
N ARG A 72 2.41 -36.59 -25.25
CA ARG A 72 3.58 -35.84 -25.78
C ARG A 72 4.81 -36.73 -25.86
N LEU A 73 5.10 -37.52 -24.83
CA LEU A 73 6.22 -38.46 -24.80
C LEU A 73 6.09 -39.51 -25.91
N ARG A 74 4.90 -40.13 -26.06
CA ARG A 74 4.62 -41.14 -27.09
C ARG A 74 4.74 -40.59 -28.50
N SER A 75 4.30 -39.35 -28.72
CA SER A 75 4.46 -38.70 -30.05
C SER A 75 5.93 -38.43 -30.36
N ALA A 76 6.70 -37.92 -29.38
CA ALA A 76 8.13 -37.66 -29.54
C ALA A 76 8.91 -38.95 -29.88
N LEU A 77 8.63 -40.04 -29.19
CA LEU A 77 9.24 -41.36 -29.49
C LEU A 77 8.92 -41.86 -30.90
N ARG A 78 7.64 -41.73 -31.33
CA ARG A 78 7.22 -42.13 -32.69
C ARG A 78 7.85 -41.27 -33.78
N GLU A 79 8.02 -39.98 -33.53
CA GLU A 79 8.57 -39.01 -34.44
C GLU A 79 10.11 -38.94 -34.40
N ASN A 80 10.75 -39.79 -33.58
CA ASN A 80 12.20 -39.84 -33.40
C ASN A 80 12.81 -38.48 -33.04
N ARG A 81 12.16 -37.73 -32.17
CA ARG A 81 12.61 -36.40 -31.69
C ARG A 81 12.86 -36.38 -30.20
N GLU A 82 13.62 -35.41 -29.77
CA GLU A 82 13.82 -35.13 -28.35
C GLU A 82 12.54 -34.60 -27.70
N CYS A 83 12.39 -34.83 -26.38
CA CYS A 83 11.27 -34.33 -25.61
C CYS A 83 11.63 -34.30 -24.13
N THR A 84 11.20 -33.23 -23.45
CA THR A 84 11.20 -33.17 -21.99
C THR A 84 9.76 -33.09 -21.49
N VAL A 85 9.41 -33.96 -20.56
CA VAL A 85 8.10 -34.01 -19.91
C VAL A 85 8.24 -34.14 -18.41
N LEU A 86 7.23 -33.64 -17.70
CA LEU A 86 7.08 -33.82 -16.27
C LEU A 86 6.03 -34.91 -16.03
N LEU A 87 6.40 -35.95 -15.32
CA LEU A 87 5.53 -37.11 -15.04
C LEU A 87 5.49 -37.40 -13.55
N LEU A 88 4.30 -37.65 -13.01
CA LEU A 88 4.19 -38.25 -11.69
C LEU A 88 4.43 -39.75 -11.84
N ASN A 89 5.53 -40.26 -11.32
CA ASN A 89 5.95 -41.65 -11.37
C ASN A 89 5.91 -42.31 -10.00
N ASN A 90 5.86 -43.66 -9.98
CA ASN A 90 5.87 -44.47 -8.77
C ASN A 90 7.22 -45.16 -8.61
N ARG A 91 7.77 -45.11 -7.40
CA ARG A 91 8.94 -45.92 -7.00
C ARG A 91 8.52 -47.34 -6.67
N LYS A 92 9.49 -48.21 -6.50
CA LYS A 92 9.26 -49.62 -6.12
C LYS A 92 8.55 -49.79 -4.78
N ASP A 93 8.77 -48.89 -3.82
CA ASP A 93 8.11 -48.87 -2.51
C ASP A 93 6.67 -48.32 -2.52
N GLY A 94 6.18 -47.91 -3.68
CA GLY A 94 4.85 -47.31 -3.86
C GLY A 94 4.79 -45.81 -3.66
N SER A 95 5.85 -45.15 -3.22
CA SER A 95 5.90 -43.71 -3.14
C SER A 95 5.92 -43.06 -4.53
N THR A 96 5.37 -41.84 -4.63
CA THR A 96 5.33 -41.08 -5.86
C THR A 96 6.45 -40.04 -5.90
N PHE A 97 6.89 -39.68 -7.10
CA PHE A 97 7.83 -38.58 -7.32
C PHE A 97 7.56 -37.89 -8.65
N TRP A 98 7.81 -36.59 -8.69
CA TRP A 98 7.79 -35.83 -9.92
C TRP A 98 9.08 -36.07 -10.69
N ASN A 99 8.96 -36.77 -11.81
CA ASN A 99 10.05 -37.11 -12.71
C ASN A 99 10.11 -36.13 -13.88
N ARG A 100 11.17 -35.32 -13.95
CA ARG A 100 11.52 -34.58 -15.17
C ARG A 100 12.27 -35.53 -16.08
N LEU A 101 11.57 -36.09 -17.08
CA LEU A 101 12.14 -37.03 -18.06
C LEU A 101 12.49 -36.29 -19.33
N SER A 102 13.77 -36.28 -19.68
CA SER A 102 14.28 -35.82 -20.97
C SER A 102 14.71 -37.01 -21.82
N ILE A 103 14.16 -37.18 -23.01
CA ILE A 103 14.53 -38.19 -23.97
C ILE A 103 15.24 -37.59 -25.17
N THR A 104 16.31 -38.25 -25.63
CA THR A 104 17.07 -37.84 -26.82
C THR A 104 17.36 -39.06 -27.68
N PRO A 105 17.08 -39.02 -29.03
CA PRO A 105 17.37 -40.11 -29.92
C PRO A 105 18.88 -40.21 -30.21
N ILE A 106 19.41 -41.44 -30.21
CA ILE A 106 20.78 -41.79 -30.64
C ILE A 106 20.69 -42.36 -32.07
N ARG A 107 21.47 -41.81 -32.98
CA ARG A 107 21.45 -42.16 -34.40
C ARG A 107 22.77 -42.86 -34.80
N ASP A 108 22.66 -43.77 -35.74
CA ASP A 108 23.83 -44.38 -36.40
C ASP A 108 24.44 -43.46 -37.49
N SER A 109 25.48 -43.94 -38.17
CA SER A 109 26.15 -43.23 -39.24
C SER A 109 25.26 -42.98 -40.49
N ALA A 110 24.18 -43.73 -40.64
CA ALA A 110 23.18 -43.55 -41.68
C ALA A 110 22.04 -42.60 -41.28
N GLY A 111 22.10 -42.01 -40.06
CA GLY A 111 21.08 -41.09 -39.51
C GLY A 111 19.84 -41.80 -38.96
N GLN A 112 19.82 -43.13 -38.90
CA GLN A 112 18.71 -43.88 -38.36
C GLN A 112 18.77 -43.96 -36.83
N VAL A 113 17.61 -43.77 -36.14
CA VAL A 113 17.53 -43.90 -34.70
C VAL A 113 17.67 -45.36 -34.31
N THR A 114 18.68 -45.63 -33.48
CA THR A 114 18.94 -46.96 -32.95
C THR A 114 18.54 -47.10 -31.50
N HIS A 115 18.68 -46.04 -30.74
CA HIS A 115 18.39 -46.03 -29.31
C HIS A 115 17.79 -44.68 -28.87
N PHE A 116 17.22 -44.63 -27.66
CA PHE A 116 16.97 -43.38 -26.97
C PHE A 116 17.72 -43.41 -25.63
N ILE A 117 18.31 -42.27 -25.26
CA ILE A 117 18.76 -42.00 -23.90
C ILE A 117 17.67 -41.24 -23.20
N GLY A 118 17.36 -41.66 -21.98
CA GLY A 118 16.44 -40.95 -21.05
C GLY A 118 17.21 -40.48 -19.83
N VAL A 119 17.10 -39.21 -19.51
CA VAL A 119 17.62 -38.63 -18.27
C VAL A 119 16.42 -38.29 -17.38
N GLN A 120 16.47 -38.76 -16.14
CA GLN A 120 15.40 -38.65 -15.16
C GLN A 120 15.90 -37.93 -13.92
N SER A 121 15.22 -36.85 -13.55
CA SER A 121 15.54 -36.06 -12.37
C SER A 121 14.32 -36.00 -11.44
N ASP A 122 14.55 -36.26 -10.14
CA ASP A 122 13.53 -36.04 -9.13
C ASP A 122 13.40 -34.55 -8.85
N VAL A 123 12.26 -33.98 -9.22
CA VAL A 123 11.93 -32.58 -9.01
C VAL A 123 10.77 -32.40 -8.01
N THR A 124 10.53 -33.41 -7.17
CA THR A 124 9.42 -33.42 -6.21
C THR A 124 9.53 -32.25 -5.22
N ALA A 125 10.74 -31.99 -4.70
CA ALA A 125 10.96 -30.88 -3.79
C ALA A 125 10.70 -29.52 -4.46
N GLU A 126 11.13 -29.37 -5.73
CA GLU A 126 10.90 -28.17 -6.55
C GLU A 126 9.39 -27.95 -6.79
N GLN A 127 8.66 -28.99 -7.18
CA GLN A 127 7.22 -28.92 -7.44
C GLN A 127 6.41 -28.61 -6.16
N ASN A 128 6.76 -29.24 -5.04
CA ASN A 128 6.11 -28.98 -3.76
C ASN A 128 6.37 -27.54 -3.29
N ALA A 129 7.58 -27.01 -3.48
CA ALA A 129 7.92 -25.64 -3.13
C ALA A 129 7.14 -24.62 -4.00
N LEU A 130 7.01 -24.88 -5.30
CA LEU A 130 6.20 -24.04 -6.20
C LEU A 130 4.73 -24.02 -5.79
N GLN A 131 4.14 -25.16 -5.52
CA GLN A 131 2.75 -25.26 -5.07
C GLN A 131 2.52 -24.55 -3.72
N ALA A 132 3.47 -24.70 -2.77
CA ALA A 132 3.39 -24.00 -1.49
C ALA A 132 3.49 -22.48 -1.66
N LEU A 133 4.34 -22.00 -2.56
CA LEU A 133 4.48 -20.58 -2.88
C LEU A 133 3.20 -20.01 -3.53
N GLU A 134 2.65 -20.70 -4.51
CA GLU A 134 1.39 -20.30 -5.17
C GLU A 134 0.24 -20.20 -4.16
N LYS A 135 0.12 -21.20 -3.29
CA LYS A 135 -0.90 -21.18 -2.22
C LYS A 135 -0.70 -20.02 -1.25
N SER A 136 0.56 -19.76 -0.86
CA SER A 136 0.88 -18.64 0.04
C SER A 136 0.56 -17.28 -0.60
N ASN A 137 0.88 -17.13 -1.90
CA ASN A 137 0.55 -15.90 -2.63
C ASN A 137 -0.98 -15.69 -2.73
N GLN A 138 -1.75 -16.72 -3.03
CA GLN A 138 -3.21 -16.62 -3.06
C GLN A 138 -3.79 -16.20 -1.70
N GLN A 139 -3.29 -16.80 -0.61
CA GLN A 139 -3.72 -16.43 0.74
C GLN A 139 -3.38 -14.97 1.09
N LEU A 140 -2.19 -14.51 0.67
CA LEU A 140 -1.76 -13.12 0.88
C LEU A 140 -2.62 -12.13 0.08
N GLU A 141 -2.94 -12.45 -1.17
CA GLU A 141 -3.81 -11.62 -2.02
C GLU A 141 -5.23 -11.51 -1.43
N GLU A 142 -5.80 -12.64 -0.95
CA GLU A 142 -7.11 -12.64 -0.28
C GLU A 142 -7.11 -11.80 1.00
N ALA A 143 -6.08 -11.95 1.84
CA ALA A 143 -5.93 -11.18 3.07
C ALA A 143 -5.77 -9.67 2.79
N ASN A 144 -4.95 -9.30 1.79
CA ASN A 144 -4.77 -7.91 1.38
C ASN A 144 -6.05 -7.28 0.82
N ARG A 145 -6.85 -8.05 0.06
CA ARG A 145 -8.14 -7.57 -0.43
C ARG A 145 -9.11 -7.28 0.72
N GLY A 146 -9.24 -8.21 1.66
CA GLY A 146 -10.10 -8.00 2.84
C GLY A 146 -9.68 -6.78 3.66
N LEU A 147 -8.37 -6.60 3.89
CA LEU A 147 -7.85 -5.43 4.61
C LEU A 147 -8.17 -4.11 3.88
N ARG A 148 -8.07 -4.08 2.54
CA ARG A 148 -8.42 -2.89 1.75
C ARG A 148 -9.91 -2.55 1.86
N GLU A 149 -10.79 -3.56 1.76
CA GLU A 149 -12.24 -3.38 1.92
C GLU A 149 -12.59 -2.81 3.30
N ASP A 150 -11.95 -3.31 4.37
CA ASP A 150 -12.14 -2.80 5.73
C ASP A 150 -11.66 -1.35 5.88
N LEU A 151 -10.51 -1.00 5.30
CA LEU A 151 -9.97 0.37 5.32
C LEU A 151 -10.85 1.34 4.51
N GLU A 152 -11.38 0.93 3.37
CA GLU A 152 -12.32 1.73 2.57
C GLU A 152 -13.61 1.99 3.34
N ALA A 153 -14.14 0.98 4.03
CA ALA A 153 -15.32 1.16 4.89
C ALA A 153 -15.03 2.12 6.05
N ALA A 154 -13.87 2.01 6.70
CA ALA A 154 -13.45 2.93 7.76
C ALA A 154 -13.29 4.37 7.24
N ALA A 155 -12.77 4.56 6.03
CA ALA A 155 -12.64 5.87 5.38
C ALA A 155 -13.99 6.54 5.15
N LEU A 156 -14.98 5.79 4.69
CA LEU A 156 -16.36 6.32 4.53
C LEU A 156 -16.94 6.79 5.88
N VAL A 157 -16.70 6.03 6.95
CA VAL A 157 -17.12 6.44 8.29
C VAL A 157 -16.40 7.72 8.72
N GLN A 158 -15.08 7.80 8.53
CA GLN A 158 -14.29 9.00 8.85
C GLN A 158 -14.77 10.22 8.06
N GLN A 159 -14.99 10.09 6.77
CA GLN A 159 -15.49 11.17 5.93
C GLN A 159 -16.87 11.68 6.38
N SER A 160 -17.69 10.85 7.00
CA SER A 160 -18.99 11.28 7.53
C SER A 160 -18.87 12.26 8.71
N PHE A 161 -17.69 12.38 9.32
CA PHE A 161 -17.41 13.36 10.37
C PHE A 161 -16.90 14.70 9.84
N LEU A 162 -16.52 14.78 8.57
CA LEU A 162 -16.22 16.06 7.94
C LEU A 162 -17.50 16.87 7.76
N PRO A 163 -17.40 18.21 7.68
CA PRO A 163 -18.58 19.05 7.46
C PRO A 163 -19.32 18.64 6.18
N SER A 164 -20.58 18.24 6.31
CA SER A 164 -21.42 17.84 5.17
C SER A 164 -22.02 19.05 4.42
N ALA A 165 -22.02 20.20 5.07
CA ALA A 165 -22.50 21.47 4.50
C ALA A 165 -21.70 22.63 5.07
N HIS A 166 -21.60 23.70 4.30
CA HIS A 166 -20.98 24.94 4.75
C HIS A 166 -21.79 25.55 5.90
N PRO A 167 -21.14 26.04 6.97
CA PRO A 167 -21.84 26.78 8.00
C PRO A 167 -22.62 27.94 7.36
N ALA A 168 -23.90 28.06 7.70
CA ALA A 168 -24.72 29.18 7.23
C ALA A 168 -24.29 30.47 7.95
N THR A 169 -23.26 31.11 7.43
CA THR A 169 -22.61 32.29 8.03
C THR A 169 -22.80 33.48 7.11
N PRO A 170 -23.67 34.44 7.46
CA PRO A 170 -23.86 35.65 6.66
C PRO A 170 -22.53 36.38 6.42
N GLY A 171 -22.26 36.79 5.19
CA GLY A 171 -21.04 37.51 4.83
C GLY A 171 -19.77 36.65 4.79
N VAL A 172 -19.88 35.32 4.74
CA VAL A 172 -18.74 34.39 4.65
C VAL A 172 -19.04 33.27 3.67
N THR A 173 -18.09 33.00 2.77
CA THR A 173 -18.11 31.83 1.90
C THR A 173 -17.06 30.85 2.36
N TRP A 174 -17.38 29.55 2.36
CA TRP A 174 -16.49 28.47 2.78
C TRP A 174 -16.14 27.56 1.62
N ALA A 175 -14.94 27.00 1.61
CA ALA A 175 -14.52 25.92 0.72
C ALA A 175 -13.51 25.03 1.44
N TRP A 176 -13.51 23.75 1.10
CA TRP A 176 -12.54 22.78 1.64
C TRP A 176 -12.27 21.65 0.67
N MET A 177 -11.16 20.97 0.91
CA MET A 177 -10.81 19.73 0.24
C MET A 177 -10.16 18.78 1.25
N PHE A 178 -10.50 17.51 1.15
CA PHE A 178 -9.94 16.42 1.93
C PHE A 178 -9.54 15.27 1.02
N ARG A 179 -8.31 14.84 1.12
CA ARG A 179 -7.78 13.75 0.31
C ARG A 179 -6.81 12.90 1.14
N PRO A 180 -7.28 11.78 1.68
CA PRO A 180 -6.42 10.85 2.41
C PRO A 180 -5.42 10.17 1.49
N CYS A 181 -4.20 9.91 1.98
CA CYS A 181 -3.15 9.22 1.26
C CYS A 181 -3.34 7.68 1.25
N ALA A 182 -3.85 7.11 2.32
CA ALA A 182 -3.88 5.65 2.56
C ALA A 182 -5.25 5.12 3.01
N GLY A 183 -6.34 5.60 2.44
CA GLY A 183 -7.70 5.21 2.81
C GLY A 183 -8.22 6.01 4.00
N VAL A 184 -7.67 5.88 5.20
CA VAL A 184 -7.99 6.67 6.40
C VAL A 184 -6.87 7.66 6.72
N ALA A 185 -7.23 8.85 7.21
CA ALA A 185 -6.34 10.01 7.42
C ALA A 185 -6.05 10.30 8.89
N GLY A 186 -4.83 10.80 9.18
CA GLY A 186 -4.52 11.50 10.43
C GLY A 186 -5.15 12.88 10.49
N ASP A 187 -5.32 13.50 9.35
CA ASP A 187 -5.93 14.81 9.18
C ASP A 187 -7.41 14.86 9.51
N MET A 188 -7.84 15.99 10.05
CA MET A 188 -9.25 16.33 10.22
C MET A 188 -9.44 17.85 10.29
N PHE A 189 -10.54 18.35 9.78
CA PHE A 189 -10.93 19.74 9.90
C PHE A 189 -12.44 19.88 10.17
N GLY A 190 -12.83 21.05 10.63
CA GLY A 190 -14.24 21.37 10.82
C GLY A 190 -14.50 22.85 10.89
N ALA A 191 -15.73 23.21 10.55
CA ALA A 191 -16.28 24.55 10.73
C ALA A 191 -17.72 24.40 11.24
N PHE A 192 -18.04 25.01 12.38
CA PHE A 192 -19.36 24.90 13.02
C PHE A 192 -19.73 26.16 13.80
N PRO A 193 -21.02 26.51 13.88
CA PRO A 193 -21.45 27.63 14.66
C PRO A 193 -21.20 27.38 16.17
N LEU A 194 -20.63 28.37 16.87
CA LEU A 194 -20.49 28.37 18.33
C LEU A 194 -21.76 28.97 18.99
N ASP A 195 -22.32 29.95 18.33
CA ASP A 195 -23.55 30.65 18.71
C ASP A 195 -24.17 31.32 17.47
N GLY A 196 -25.14 32.18 17.65
CA GLY A 196 -25.79 32.87 16.53
C GLY A 196 -24.89 33.87 15.76
N GLN A 197 -23.69 34.18 16.25
CA GLN A 197 -22.82 35.25 15.74
C GLN A 197 -21.41 34.78 15.42
N ARG A 198 -20.91 33.66 15.99
CA ARG A 198 -19.54 33.20 15.88
C ARG A 198 -19.46 31.79 15.31
N VAL A 199 -18.43 31.55 14.51
CA VAL A 199 -18.16 30.23 13.92
C VAL A 199 -16.76 29.79 14.31
N ALA A 200 -16.65 28.59 14.89
CA ALA A 200 -15.35 27.93 15.08
C ALA A 200 -14.90 27.27 13.79
N ALA A 201 -13.60 27.36 13.52
CA ALA A 201 -12.93 26.67 12.43
C ALA A 201 -11.64 26.04 12.96
N TYR A 202 -11.36 24.82 12.59
CA TYR A 202 -10.11 24.15 12.98
C TYR A 202 -9.60 23.24 11.87
N ILE A 203 -8.30 23.00 11.89
CA ILE A 203 -7.62 21.94 11.18
C ILE A 203 -6.63 21.29 12.14
N LEU A 204 -6.50 19.98 12.06
CA LEU A 204 -5.55 19.22 12.87
C LEU A 204 -4.93 18.11 12.04
N ASP A 205 -3.73 17.73 12.44
CA ASP A 205 -2.98 16.61 11.90
C ASP A 205 -2.39 15.78 13.04
N VAL A 206 -2.69 14.48 13.04
CA VAL A 206 -2.23 13.52 14.05
C VAL A 206 -0.99 12.81 13.54
N SER A 207 0.09 12.87 14.32
CA SER A 207 1.37 12.23 14.00
C SER A 207 1.24 10.76 13.58
N GLY A 208 1.84 10.41 12.43
CA GLY A 208 1.78 9.07 11.83
C GLY A 208 0.53 8.87 11.00
N HIS A 209 0.41 7.71 10.39
CA HIS A 209 -0.66 7.38 9.43
C HIS A 209 -1.42 6.10 9.82
N GLY A 210 -2.57 5.90 9.18
CA GLY A 210 -3.37 4.69 9.31
C GLY A 210 -4.43 4.76 10.42
N VAL A 211 -4.91 3.59 10.84
CA VAL A 211 -6.12 3.47 11.67
C VAL A 211 -6.01 4.17 13.02
N ALA A 212 -4.84 4.14 13.66
CA ALA A 212 -4.67 4.70 14.99
C ALA A 212 -4.77 6.25 14.96
N SER A 213 -4.10 6.92 14.02
CA SER A 213 -4.19 8.37 13.83
C SER A 213 -5.60 8.79 13.39
N ALA A 214 -6.23 8.03 12.49
CA ALA A 214 -7.61 8.27 12.07
C ALA A 214 -8.63 8.18 13.22
N LEU A 215 -8.50 7.21 14.12
CA LEU A 215 -9.37 7.09 15.28
C LEU A 215 -9.20 8.27 16.25
N LEU A 216 -7.94 8.73 16.43
CA LEU A 216 -7.68 9.89 17.27
C LEU A 216 -8.23 11.17 16.63
N SER A 217 -8.04 11.39 15.31
CA SER A 217 -8.54 12.58 14.61
C SER A 217 -10.07 12.67 14.66
N VAL A 218 -10.79 11.55 14.48
CA VAL A 218 -12.25 11.47 14.65
C VAL A 218 -12.66 11.76 16.09
N THR A 219 -11.94 11.20 17.07
CA THR A 219 -12.22 11.45 18.49
C THR A 219 -12.10 12.94 18.83
N LEU A 220 -11.02 13.57 18.37
CA LEU A 220 -10.79 15.01 18.56
C LEU A 220 -11.88 15.85 17.88
N SER A 221 -12.24 15.52 16.64
CA SER A 221 -13.33 16.20 15.91
C SER A 221 -14.65 16.15 16.68
N ARG A 222 -15.03 14.98 17.20
CA ARG A 222 -16.26 14.80 17.98
C ARG A 222 -16.27 15.57 19.30
N MET A 223 -15.10 15.78 19.88
CA MET A 223 -14.99 16.55 21.13
C MET A 223 -15.05 18.05 20.93
N LEU A 224 -14.66 18.52 19.75
CA LEU A 224 -14.67 19.94 19.40
C LEU A 224 -16.06 20.43 18.99
N ILE A 225 -16.85 19.60 18.32
CA ILE A 225 -18.19 19.94 17.85
C ILE A 225 -19.16 19.86 19.01
N PRO A 226 -19.84 20.95 19.38
CA PRO A 226 -20.86 20.94 20.45
C PRO A 226 -22.04 20.02 20.07
N ASP A 227 -22.58 19.31 21.05
CA ASP A 227 -23.81 18.54 20.88
C ASP A 227 -24.98 19.47 20.53
N PRO A 228 -25.78 19.23 19.49
CA PRO A 228 -26.91 20.08 19.12
C PRO A 228 -27.94 20.33 20.24
N GLY A 229 -27.97 19.45 21.24
CA GLY A 229 -28.83 19.62 22.46
C GLY A 229 -28.22 20.42 23.60
N SER A 230 -26.93 20.68 23.59
CA SER A 230 -26.22 21.33 24.73
C SER A 230 -26.41 22.85 24.76
N TYR A 231 -26.90 23.47 23.70
CA TYR A 231 -27.21 24.90 23.67
C TYR A 231 -28.36 25.32 24.62
N GLN A 232 -29.15 24.38 25.15
CA GLN A 232 -30.27 24.66 26.03
C GLN A 232 -30.09 24.27 27.50
N ALA A 233 -29.08 23.51 27.81
CA ALA A 233 -28.83 23.07 29.20
C ALA A 233 -27.47 23.64 29.66
N GLY A 234 -27.48 24.57 30.58
CA GLY A 234 -26.28 25.19 31.18
C GLY A 234 -25.37 24.20 31.96
N GLU A 235 -25.26 22.97 31.55
CA GLU A 235 -24.37 21.96 32.10
C GLU A 235 -23.10 21.81 31.26
N ALA A 236 -22.01 22.35 31.78
CA ALA A 236 -20.67 22.22 31.23
C ALA A 236 -20.20 20.75 31.20
N GLY A 237 -20.44 20.06 30.11
CA GLY A 237 -19.74 18.83 29.78
C GLY A 237 -18.24 19.12 29.56
N ALA A 238 -17.38 18.19 29.95
CA ALA A 238 -15.92 18.36 29.99
C ALA A 238 -15.23 18.30 28.61
N GLY A 239 -15.64 19.16 27.67
CA GLY A 239 -15.01 19.38 26.36
C GLY A 239 -15.01 20.89 26.10
N ALA A 240 -14.36 21.35 25.02
CA ALA A 240 -14.26 22.77 24.57
C ALA A 240 -15.63 23.51 24.41
N GLN A 241 -16.58 23.23 25.26
CA GLN A 241 -18.04 23.44 25.12
C GLN A 241 -18.60 24.72 25.75
N SER A 242 -17.79 25.54 26.37
CA SER A 242 -18.31 26.86 26.71
C SER A 242 -17.96 27.82 25.58
N GLY A 243 -18.96 28.32 24.85
CA GLY A 243 -18.81 29.33 23.80
C GLY A 243 -18.10 30.63 24.24
N ASN A 244 -17.47 30.60 25.40
CA ASN A 244 -16.74 31.70 26.01
C ASN A 244 -15.23 31.43 26.17
N GLN A 245 -14.72 30.28 25.72
CA GLN A 245 -13.28 29.98 25.74
C GLN A 245 -12.58 30.63 24.56
N SER A 246 -11.39 31.18 24.78
CA SER A 246 -10.54 31.64 23.72
C SER A 246 -9.87 30.45 22.98
N PRO A 247 -9.39 30.62 21.74
CA PRO A 247 -8.68 29.57 21.02
C PRO A 247 -7.53 28.96 21.81
N ALA A 248 -6.72 29.76 22.49
CA ALA A 248 -5.62 29.29 23.34
C ALA A 248 -6.12 28.38 24.48
N GLN A 249 -7.22 28.76 25.14
CA GLN A 249 -7.80 27.96 26.22
C GLN A 249 -8.31 26.59 25.73
N VAL A 250 -8.85 26.52 24.50
CA VAL A 250 -9.26 25.25 23.89
C VAL A 250 -8.04 24.35 23.69
N LEU A 251 -6.95 24.87 23.12
CA LEU A 251 -5.71 24.11 22.91
C LEU A 251 -5.08 23.63 24.21
N GLU A 252 -5.08 24.49 25.27
CA GLU A 252 -4.62 24.10 26.60
C GLU A 252 -5.48 22.99 27.22
N ALA A 253 -6.79 23.04 27.03
CA ALA A 253 -7.71 22.00 27.52
C ALA A 253 -7.44 20.66 26.82
N LEU A 254 -7.22 20.69 25.51
CA LEU A 254 -6.81 19.51 24.72
C LEU A 254 -5.46 18.96 25.18
N ASN A 255 -4.45 19.83 25.39
CA ASN A 255 -3.12 19.40 25.84
C ASN A 255 -3.15 18.75 27.25
N ARG A 256 -4.00 19.21 28.12
CA ARG A 256 -4.22 18.55 29.43
C ARG A 256 -4.90 17.21 29.30
N ARG A 257 -5.81 17.03 28.32
CA ARG A 257 -6.63 15.83 28.17
C ARG A 257 -5.92 14.72 27.39
N PHE A 258 -5.00 15.08 26.51
CA PHE A 258 -4.26 14.16 25.64
C PHE A 258 -2.75 14.22 25.93
N PRO A 259 -2.31 13.78 27.12
CA PRO A 259 -0.88 13.64 27.35
C PRO A 259 -0.32 12.51 26.48
N LEU A 260 0.95 12.60 26.09
CA LEU A 260 1.63 11.57 25.33
C LEU A 260 1.50 10.21 26.02
N ASP A 261 0.86 9.25 25.34
CA ASP A 261 0.85 7.85 25.80
C ASP A 261 2.10 7.15 25.25
N PRO A 262 2.99 6.63 26.13
CA PRO A 262 4.20 5.93 25.69
C PRO A 262 3.96 4.71 24.80
N ARG A 263 2.73 4.16 24.78
CA ARG A 263 2.37 2.98 23.98
C ARG A 263 2.03 3.35 22.54
N THR A 264 1.40 4.50 22.33
CA THR A 264 0.99 4.97 20.99
C THR A 264 1.94 6.01 20.43
N THR A 265 2.63 6.76 21.31
CA THR A 265 3.54 7.88 20.96
C THR A 265 2.89 8.93 20.06
N GLN A 266 1.55 8.99 20.04
CA GLN A 266 0.81 9.92 19.21
C GLN A 266 0.76 11.31 19.86
N TYR A 267 0.97 12.31 19.05
CA TYR A 267 0.73 13.72 19.32
C TYR A 267 0.03 14.31 18.11
N PHE A 268 -0.42 15.54 18.20
CA PHE A 268 -1.04 16.19 17.05
C PHE A 268 -0.75 17.68 17.01
N THR A 269 -0.81 18.21 15.81
CA THR A 269 -0.72 19.63 15.53
C THR A 269 -2.11 20.18 15.25
N MET A 270 -2.35 21.45 15.53
CA MET A 270 -3.68 22.03 15.34
C MET A 270 -3.65 23.55 15.21
N VAL A 271 -4.49 24.08 14.32
CA VAL A 271 -4.97 25.46 14.40
C VAL A 271 -6.44 25.42 14.81
N TYR A 272 -6.79 26.18 15.82
CA TYR A 272 -8.18 26.41 16.23
C TYR A 272 -8.46 27.91 16.19
N GLY A 273 -9.57 28.32 15.59
CA GLY A 273 -9.93 29.72 15.51
C GLY A 273 -11.44 29.97 15.59
N ILE A 274 -11.79 31.19 15.91
CA ILE A 274 -13.14 31.70 16.05
C ILE A 274 -13.28 32.90 15.11
N LEU A 275 -14.14 32.76 14.13
CA LEU A 275 -14.51 33.83 13.19
C LEU A 275 -15.72 34.59 13.77
N GLU A 276 -15.60 35.89 13.85
CA GLU A 276 -16.68 36.85 14.17
C GLU A 276 -17.03 37.62 12.85
N PRO A 277 -18.08 37.24 12.13
CA PRO A 277 -18.40 37.83 10.84
C PRO A 277 -18.75 39.32 10.91
N GLU A 278 -19.41 39.75 11.97
CA GLU A 278 -19.82 41.17 12.15
C GLU A 278 -18.61 42.10 12.28
N THR A 279 -17.61 41.71 13.07
CA THR A 279 -16.36 42.46 13.27
C THR A 279 -15.33 42.11 12.22
N ARG A 280 -15.53 41.05 11.43
CA ARG A 280 -14.60 40.49 10.46
C ARG A 280 -13.24 40.14 11.09
N SER A 281 -13.25 39.72 12.34
CA SER A 281 -12.07 39.30 13.06
C SER A 281 -12.00 37.79 13.15
N PHE A 282 -10.80 37.23 12.95
CA PHE A 282 -10.49 35.84 13.17
C PHE A 282 -9.51 35.71 14.33
N HIS A 283 -10.01 35.28 15.47
CA HIS A 283 -9.21 34.96 16.64
C HIS A 283 -8.71 33.55 16.55
N TYR A 284 -7.43 33.28 16.66
CA TYR A 284 -6.88 31.94 16.49
C TYR A 284 -5.71 31.65 17.43
N ALA A 285 -5.45 30.39 17.66
CA ALA A 285 -4.24 29.88 18.27
C ALA A 285 -3.74 28.64 17.51
N SER A 286 -2.42 28.43 17.53
CA SER A 286 -1.78 27.29 16.88
C SER A 286 -1.03 26.45 17.92
N ALA A 287 -1.03 25.14 17.71
CA ALA A 287 -0.33 24.15 18.51
C ALA A 287 0.61 23.34 17.60
N GLY A 288 1.79 23.86 17.29
CA GLY A 288 2.78 23.19 16.45
C GLY A 288 2.39 23.01 14.98
N HIS A 289 1.29 23.61 14.57
CA HIS A 289 0.77 23.49 13.20
C HIS A 289 1.26 24.66 12.33
N TRP A 290 1.31 24.45 11.02
CA TRP A 290 1.64 25.51 10.07
C TRP A 290 0.68 26.67 10.17
N GLY A 291 1.20 27.89 10.07
CA GLY A 291 0.38 29.10 10.12
C GLY A 291 -0.60 29.17 8.95
N PRO A 292 -1.83 29.65 9.15
CA PRO A 292 -2.76 29.89 8.04
C PRO A 292 -2.20 30.87 7.03
N VAL A 293 -2.56 30.71 5.74
CA VAL A 293 -2.21 31.67 4.71
C VAL A 293 -3.35 32.67 4.54
N HIS A 294 -3.06 33.95 4.79
CA HIS A 294 -3.92 35.07 4.53
C HIS A 294 -3.67 35.62 3.11
N VAL A 295 -4.69 35.64 2.29
CA VAL A 295 -4.66 36.22 0.93
C VAL A 295 -5.60 37.42 0.92
N PRO A 296 -5.09 38.64 1.09
CA PRO A 296 -5.91 39.82 1.06
C PRO A 296 -6.44 40.07 -0.36
N LYS A 297 -7.60 40.73 -0.47
CA LYS A 297 -8.17 41.15 -1.78
C LYS A 297 -7.16 41.96 -2.59
N ARG A 298 -6.38 42.80 -1.90
CA ARG A 298 -5.31 43.64 -2.48
C ARG A 298 -4.11 43.58 -1.56
N GLY A 299 -2.93 43.48 -2.13
CA GLY A 299 -1.67 43.38 -1.37
C GLY A 299 -1.03 42.00 -1.48
N GLU A 300 -0.02 41.75 -0.66
CA GLU A 300 0.73 40.49 -0.68
C GLU A 300 0.09 39.45 0.22
N ALA A 301 0.07 38.22 -0.24
CA ALA A 301 -0.33 37.07 0.58
C ALA A 301 0.79 36.74 1.57
N ALA A 302 0.43 36.37 2.77
CA ALA A 302 1.38 36.06 3.83
C ALA A 302 0.89 34.90 4.69
N ILE A 303 1.86 34.16 5.24
CA ILE A 303 1.59 33.20 6.30
C ILE A 303 1.43 33.94 7.63
N LEU A 304 0.44 33.57 8.39
CA LEU A 304 0.28 34.04 9.76
C LEU A 304 1.28 33.33 10.67
N GLU A 305 1.63 33.95 11.79
CA GLU A 305 2.61 33.36 12.70
C GLU A 305 2.13 31.99 13.22
N PRO A 306 2.90 30.90 12.98
CA PRO A 306 2.67 29.64 13.64
C PRO A 306 3.01 29.81 15.14
N GLY A 307 2.33 29.06 16.01
CA GLY A 307 2.55 29.18 17.44
C GLY A 307 2.54 27.87 18.18
N GLY A 308 3.04 27.89 19.40
CA GLY A 308 2.95 26.81 20.37
C GLY A 308 3.71 25.52 19.98
N LEU A 309 3.60 24.55 20.89
CA LEU A 309 4.15 23.20 20.69
C LEU A 309 3.01 22.23 20.38
N PRO A 310 3.27 21.13 19.65
CA PRO A 310 2.26 20.12 19.40
C PRO A 310 1.58 19.62 20.67
N ILE A 311 0.30 19.31 20.57
CA ILE A 311 -0.49 18.80 21.68
C ILE A 311 -0.08 17.37 22.01
N GLY A 312 0.11 17.11 23.29
CA GLY A 312 0.51 15.81 23.82
C GLY A 312 2.00 15.69 24.14
N LEU A 313 2.88 16.37 23.39
CA LEU A 313 4.34 16.22 23.58
C LEU A 313 4.83 16.83 24.90
N PHE A 314 4.31 18.00 25.27
CA PHE A 314 4.83 18.75 26.41
C PHE A 314 3.67 19.12 27.37
N PRO A 315 3.55 18.41 28.51
CA PRO A 315 2.55 18.76 29.52
C PRO A 315 2.72 20.21 30.01
N GLY A 316 1.61 20.95 30.11
CA GLY A 316 1.63 22.32 30.60
C GLY A 316 2.07 23.37 29.59
N SER A 317 2.17 23.05 28.30
CA SER A 317 2.38 24.04 27.24
C SER A 317 1.29 25.12 27.31
N ALA A 318 1.69 26.39 27.23
CA ALA A 318 0.80 27.53 27.06
C ALA A 318 0.69 27.88 25.57
N TYR A 319 -0.49 28.33 25.18
CA TYR A 319 -0.78 28.82 23.83
C TYR A 319 -1.19 30.29 23.89
N SER A 320 -1.06 30.98 22.76
CA SER A 320 -1.33 32.43 22.69
C SER A 320 -2.43 32.70 21.68
N ASP A 321 -3.38 33.52 22.08
CA ASP A 321 -4.41 34.02 21.16
C ASP A 321 -3.80 35.08 20.24
N GLN A 322 -4.14 34.98 18.97
CA GLN A 322 -3.79 35.95 17.93
C GLN A 322 -5.07 36.42 17.23
N VAL A 323 -5.02 37.57 16.62
CA VAL A 323 -6.16 38.17 15.94
C VAL A 323 -5.75 38.66 14.55
N LEU A 324 -6.50 38.22 13.55
CA LEU A 324 -6.44 38.72 12.19
C LEU A 324 -7.68 39.57 11.92
N GLN A 325 -7.48 40.85 11.61
CA GLN A 325 -8.55 41.71 11.10
C GLN A 325 -8.64 41.56 9.59
N MET A 326 -9.80 41.20 9.06
CA MET A 326 -10.03 40.93 7.66
C MET A 326 -10.92 42.01 7.01
N SER A 327 -10.79 42.14 5.71
CA SER A 327 -11.61 43.02 4.85
C SER A 327 -12.48 42.22 3.88
N PRO A 328 -13.57 42.77 3.34
CA PRO A 328 -14.33 42.09 2.31
C PRO A 328 -13.51 41.73 1.07
N GLY A 329 -13.50 40.45 0.73
CA GLY A 329 -12.69 39.83 -0.33
C GLY A 329 -11.37 39.26 0.13
N ASP A 330 -11.03 39.35 1.45
CA ASP A 330 -9.90 38.64 2.01
C ASP A 330 -10.23 37.17 2.23
N ARG A 331 -9.24 36.30 2.02
CA ARG A 331 -9.33 34.85 2.18
C ARG A 331 -8.34 34.35 3.21
N LEU A 332 -8.77 33.34 3.95
CA LEU A 332 -7.89 32.59 4.85
C LEU A 332 -7.92 31.11 4.47
N TYR A 333 -6.73 30.50 4.46
CA TYR A 333 -6.54 29.07 4.16
C TYR A 333 -5.79 28.41 5.32
N LEU A 334 -6.43 27.45 5.95
CA LEU A 334 -5.83 26.51 6.89
C LEU A 334 -5.52 25.24 6.11
N TYR A 335 -4.33 24.68 6.23
CA TYR A 335 -3.86 23.56 5.41
C TYR A 335 -2.91 22.66 6.20
N THR A 336 -2.78 21.41 5.83
CA THR A 336 -1.83 20.45 6.42
C THR A 336 -0.53 20.39 5.61
N ASP A 337 0.52 19.84 6.22
CA ASP A 337 1.86 19.80 5.66
C ASP A 337 1.97 18.97 4.38
N GLY A 338 1.07 18.01 4.14
CA GLY A 338 1.05 17.24 2.89
C GLY A 338 1.08 18.12 1.63
N PHE A 339 0.51 19.34 1.67
CA PHE A 339 0.62 20.28 0.54
C PHE A 339 2.03 20.79 0.29
N ILE A 340 2.78 21.05 1.36
CA ILE A 340 4.13 21.65 1.25
C ILE A 340 5.24 20.62 1.20
N GLU A 341 5.01 19.44 1.77
CA GLU A 341 5.96 18.35 1.83
C GLU A 341 5.87 17.40 0.61
N THR A 342 4.80 17.51 -0.21
CA THR A 342 4.71 16.74 -1.47
C THR A 342 5.94 16.95 -2.34
N GLU A 343 6.66 15.86 -2.64
CA GLU A 343 7.87 15.84 -3.42
C GLU A 343 7.60 15.52 -4.91
N ASP A 344 8.43 16.09 -5.78
CA ASP A 344 8.45 15.73 -7.21
C ASP A 344 9.36 14.50 -7.46
N ALA A 345 9.48 14.10 -8.72
CA ALA A 345 10.33 12.98 -9.13
C ALA A 345 11.86 13.18 -8.86
N GLN A 346 12.27 14.34 -8.37
CA GLN A 346 13.64 14.70 -8.01
C GLN A 346 13.78 15.01 -6.51
N ASP A 347 12.86 14.51 -5.66
CA ASP A 347 12.82 14.69 -4.21
C ASP A 347 12.82 16.17 -3.77
N ARG A 348 12.20 17.05 -4.58
CA ARG A 348 12.05 18.47 -4.23
C ARG A 348 10.64 18.69 -3.71
N ALA A 349 10.51 19.19 -2.49
CA ALA A 349 9.24 19.55 -1.91
C ALA A 349 8.55 20.70 -2.69
N PHE A 350 7.22 20.66 -2.77
CA PHE A 350 6.41 21.76 -3.32
C PHE A 350 6.72 23.07 -2.61
N GLY A 351 6.70 23.06 -1.30
CA GLY A 351 7.18 24.09 -0.43
C GLY A 351 6.22 25.26 -0.23
N LEU A 352 6.38 25.94 0.90
CA LEU A 352 5.51 27.02 1.36
C LEU A 352 5.41 28.19 0.37
N GLN A 353 6.52 28.56 -0.28
CA GLN A 353 6.53 29.70 -1.20
C GLN A 353 5.65 29.47 -2.45
N ARG A 354 5.64 28.24 -2.98
CA ARG A 354 4.77 27.89 -4.09
C ARG A 354 3.30 27.86 -3.65
N LEU A 355 3.01 27.30 -2.48
CA LEU A 355 1.67 27.29 -1.91
C LEU A 355 1.11 28.72 -1.81
N ILE A 356 1.85 29.66 -1.19
CA ILE A 356 1.45 31.05 -1.08
C ILE A 356 1.25 31.70 -2.46
N HIS A 357 2.18 31.46 -3.38
CA HIS A 357 2.10 32.01 -4.74
C HIS A 357 0.89 31.49 -5.51
N SER A 358 0.61 30.17 -5.44
CA SER A 358 -0.56 29.55 -6.07
C SER A 358 -1.85 30.16 -5.56
N LEU A 359 -2.03 30.21 -4.24
CA LEU A 359 -3.24 30.81 -3.63
C LEU A 359 -3.39 32.29 -3.97
N ALA A 360 -2.30 33.08 -3.96
CA ALA A 360 -2.33 34.48 -4.34
C ALA A 360 -2.68 34.69 -5.81
N SER A 361 -2.17 33.84 -6.69
CA SER A 361 -2.45 33.89 -8.13
C SER A 361 -3.91 33.52 -8.45
N ALA A 362 -4.51 32.63 -7.65
CA ALA A 362 -5.89 32.17 -7.79
C ALA A 362 -6.95 33.12 -7.18
N ARG A 363 -6.56 34.31 -6.66
CA ARG A 363 -7.51 35.25 -6.02
C ARG A 363 -8.64 35.76 -6.92
N HIS A 364 -8.47 35.70 -8.23
CA HIS A 364 -9.50 36.10 -9.21
C HIS A 364 -10.54 35.00 -9.46
N LEU A 365 -10.31 33.78 -9.02
CA LEU A 365 -11.22 32.64 -9.10
C LEU A 365 -12.22 32.67 -7.94
N SER A 366 -13.27 31.86 -7.98
CA SER A 366 -14.06 31.56 -6.76
C SER A 366 -13.21 30.84 -5.71
N LEU A 367 -13.66 30.85 -4.45
CA LEU A 367 -12.93 30.19 -3.36
C LEU A 367 -12.74 28.70 -3.64
N ASP A 368 -13.81 27.98 -4.07
CA ASP A 368 -13.72 26.55 -4.44
C ASP A 368 -12.78 26.32 -5.62
N GLN A 369 -12.81 27.20 -6.62
CA GLN A 369 -11.90 27.10 -7.75
C GLN A 369 -10.43 27.34 -7.35
N SER A 370 -10.18 28.20 -6.36
CA SER A 370 -8.81 28.43 -5.86
C SER A 370 -8.25 27.22 -5.14
N VAL A 371 -9.06 26.53 -4.33
CA VAL A 371 -8.70 25.27 -3.67
C VAL A 371 -8.44 24.18 -4.73
N SER A 372 -9.33 24.05 -5.70
CA SER A 372 -9.17 23.08 -6.80
C SER A 372 -7.94 23.35 -7.67
N ALA A 373 -7.58 24.62 -7.90
CA ALA A 373 -6.41 25.01 -8.67
C ALA A 373 -5.12 24.64 -7.93
N LEU A 374 -5.05 24.92 -6.63
CA LEU A 374 -3.92 24.50 -5.79
C LEU A 374 -3.74 22.97 -5.81
N THR A 375 -4.81 22.22 -5.60
CA THR A 375 -4.77 20.74 -5.60
C THR A 375 -4.21 20.21 -6.92
N ARG A 376 -4.69 20.75 -8.04
CA ARG A 376 -4.20 20.36 -9.37
C ARG A 376 -2.73 20.72 -9.57
N GLU A 377 -2.27 21.85 -9.05
CA GLU A 377 -0.87 22.27 -9.16
C GLU A 377 0.04 21.32 -8.39
N VAL A 378 -0.36 20.88 -7.20
CA VAL A 378 0.37 19.89 -6.39
C VAL A 378 0.37 18.51 -7.06
N GLU A 379 -0.74 18.07 -7.66
CA GLU A 379 -0.80 16.85 -8.48
C GLU A 379 0.17 16.89 -9.67
N LEU A 380 0.21 18.01 -10.37
CA LEU A 380 1.13 18.21 -11.49
C LEU A 380 2.60 18.24 -11.03
N TRP A 381 2.85 18.79 -9.85
CA TRP A 381 4.18 18.79 -9.23
C TRP A 381 4.64 17.37 -8.89
N ARG A 382 3.78 16.59 -8.24
CA ARG A 382 4.04 15.18 -7.89
C ARG A 382 4.20 14.30 -9.14
N GLY A 383 3.45 14.58 -10.20
CA GLY A 383 3.39 13.77 -11.42
C GLY A 383 2.50 12.52 -11.32
N THR A 384 1.92 12.26 -10.16
CA THR A 384 0.94 11.18 -9.91
C THR A 384 -0.22 11.70 -9.08
N SER A 385 -1.30 10.90 -8.99
CA SER A 385 -2.41 11.19 -8.10
C SER A 385 -2.31 10.49 -6.73
N GLU A 386 -1.24 9.75 -6.49
CA GLU A 386 -0.96 9.09 -5.22
C GLU A 386 -0.04 9.98 -4.38
N PHE A 387 -0.42 10.26 -3.15
CA PHE A 387 0.32 11.07 -2.20
C PHE A 387 0.84 10.21 -1.06
N GLU A 388 1.93 10.65 -0.44
CA GLU A 388 2.55 9.98 0.71
C GLU A 388 1.95 10.45 2.02
N ASP A 389 1.30 11.63 2.01
CA ASP A 389 0.63 12.19 3.16
C ASP A 389 -0.76 12.74 2.80
N ASP A 390 -1.58 12.97 3.82
CA ASP A 390 -2.93 13.48 3.67
C ASP A 390 -2.90 14.94 3.19
N LEU A 391 -3.82 15.30 2.30
CA LEU A 391 -4.00 16.66 1.85
C LEU A 391 -5.33 17.20 2.40
N SER A 392 -5.25 18.16 3.29
CA SER A 392 -6.43 18.80 3.89
C SER A 392 -6.32 20.31 3.83
N ILE A 393 -7.37 20.96 3.37
CA ILE A 393 -7.47 22.42 3.35
C ILE A 393 -8.89 22.85 3.71
N LEU A 394 -8.99 23.79 4.62
CA LEU A 394 -10.22 24.51 4.99
C LEU A 394 -10.00 25.99 4.73
N SER A 395 -10.92 26.62 4.03
CA SER A 395 -10.78 28.04 3.66
C SER A 395 -12.09 28.80 3.79
N PHE A 396 -11.98 30.10 3.99
CA PHE A 396 -13.12 31.00 3.94
C PHE A 396 -12.74 32.36 3.34
N GLU A 397 -13.75 33.03 2.80
CA GLU A 397 -13.67 34.38 2.25
C GLU A 397 -14.69 35.28 2.93
N ILE A 398 -14.30 36.48 3.35
CA ILE A 398 -15.21 37.51 3.82
C ILE A 398 -15.86 38.15 2.60
N THR A 399 -17.18 38.02 2.47
CA THR A 399 -17.94 38.63 1.36
C THR A 399 -18.43 40.03 1.76
N ALA A 400 -18.70 40.85 0.77
CA ALA A 400 -19.41 42.13 1.02
C ALA A 400 -20.84 41.81 1.46
N SER A 401 -21.27 42.40 2.55
CA SER A 401 -22.65 42.33 3.05
C SER A 401 -23.58 43.03 2.11
#